data_9c11b7b7ec252700fe4dffffc5ac5614
#
_entry.id   9c11b7b7ec252700fe4dffffc5ac5614
#
_cell.length_a   1.000
_cell.length_b   1.000
_cell.length_c   1.000
_cell.angle_alpha   90.00
_cell.angle_beta   90.00
_cell.angle_gamma   90.00
#
_symmetry.space_group_name_H-M   'P 1'
#
loop_
_entity.id
_entity.type
_entity.pdbx_description
1 polymer ?
#
loop_
_entity_poly.entity_id
_entity_poly.type
_entity_poly.pdbx_seq_one_letter_code
_entity_poly.pdbx_strand_id
1 'polypeptide(L)'
;WLWIGSMGLMLLGEVSRGAEGAEMPDYQYQFEAIRIPRALATEPKRSEGSVIPALRYIEQGATAWTRSKKCVTCHTNGTYLALRPSLTGRIGKPSQEVRDFFVTLLKEGTSQLGGKDKLNDSQLIYITRGLAEWDAYVLKKLSVETKLALKQLFDRQLPTGEWKALGKCWP
;
A
#
# COMPACT_ATOMS: atom_id res chain seq x y z
N TRP A 1 11.58 6.94 -79.62
CA TRP A 1 12.83 7.06 -78.96
C TRP A 1 12.76 8.21 -77.93
N LEU A 2 12.12 7.99 -76.80
CA LEU A 2 12.03 9.01 -75.77
C LEU A 2 12.36 8.33 -74.43
N TRP A 3 13.45 8.73 -73.91
CA TRP A 3 13.81 8.42 -72.54
C TRP A 3 13.06 9.37 -71.58
N ILE A 4 12.19 8.85 -70.75
CA ILE A 4 11.56 9.59 -69.66
C ILE A 4 12.31 9.25 -68.37
N GLY A 5 13.08 10.23 -67.91
CA GLY A 5 13.77 10.16 -66.62
C GLY A 5 12.77 10.25 -65.47
N SER A 6 12.72 9.22 -64.64
CA SER A 6 11.92 9.19 -63.42
C SER A 6 12.66 9.96 -62.34
N MET A 7 12.16 11.10 -61.96
CA MET A 7 12.63 11.93 -60.88
C MET A 7 12.09 11.38 -59.57
N GLY A 8 12.93 10.64 -58.86
CA GLY A 8 12.59 10.11 -57.53
C GLY A 8 12.48 11.23 -56.53
N LEU A 9 11.28 11.46 -56.04
CA LEU A 9 10.98 12.38 -54.95
C LEU A 9 11.40 11.69 -53.64
N MET A 10 12.54 12.09 -53.05
CA MET A 10 12.91 11.71 -51.70
C MET A 10 11.99 12.44 -50.73
N LEU A 11 11.04 11.70 -50.19
CA LEU A 11 10.32 12.11 -48.98
C LEU A 11 11.29 12.05 -47.80
N LEU A 12 11.80 13.20 -47.41
CA LEU A 12 12.46 13.36 -46.11
C LEU A 12 11.39 13.15 -45.01
N GLY A 13 11.39 11.95 -44.44
CA GLY A 13 10.58 11.66 -43.28
C GLY A 13 10.99 12.63 -42.17
N GLU A 14 10.05 13.46 -41.73
CA GLU A 14 10.18 14.21 -40.49
C GLU A 14 10.38 13.21 -39.35
N VAL A 15 11.58 13.19 -38.83
CA VAL A 15 11.87 12.56 -37.55
C VAL A 15 11.06 13.33 -36.50
N SER A 16 9.94 12.73 -36.14
CA SER A 16 9.11 13.19 -35.02
C SER A 16 10.02 13.32 -33.79
N ARG A 17 10.40 14.56 -33.45
CA ARG A 17 11.08 14.87 -32.21
C ARG A 17 10.14 14.40 -31.11
N GLY A 18 10.59 13.35 -30.46
CA GLY A 18 9.93 12.77 -29.29
C GLY A 18 9.59 13.86 -28.27
N ALA A 19 8.49 13.64 -27.61
CA ALA A 19 7.91 14.47 -26.58
C ALA A 19 8.99 15.13 -25.73
N GLU A 20 9.07 16.45 -25.78
CA GLU A 20 9.85 17.28 -24.86
C GLU A 20 9.43 16.91 -23.44
N GLY A 21 10.43 16.63 -22.62
CA GLY A 21 10.34 16.04 -21.32
C GLY A 21 9.21 16.59 -20.46
N ALA A 22 8.26 15.75 -20.16
CA ALA A 22 7.40 15.95 -19.02
C ALA A 22 8.33 16.12 -17.82
N GLU A 23 8.39 17.33 -17.26
CA GLU A 23 9.16 17.65 -16.06
C GLU A 23 8.75 16.62 -14.99
N MET A 24 9.70 15.76 -14.60
CA MET A 24 9.38 14.70 -13.67
C MET A 24 8.96 15.34 -12.35
N PRO A 25 7.82 14.95 -11.78
CA PRO A 25 7.33 15.60 -10.57
C PRO A 25 8.39 15.55 -9.46
N ASP A 26 8.55 16.64 -8.72
CA ASP A 26 9.50 16.80 -7.61
C ASP A 26 9.29 15.77 -6.49
N TYR A 27 8.20 15.01 -6.54
CA TYR A 27 7.84 14.05 -5.53
C TYR A 27 7.90 12.62 -6.06
N GLN A 28 8.49 11.74 -5.26
CA GLN A 28 8.42 10.30 -5.48
C GLN A 28 7.00 9.78 -5.33
N TYR A 29 6.24 10.38 -4.40
CA TYR A 29 4.86 10.06 -4.13
C TYR A 29 4.11 11.29 -3.60
N GLN A 30 2.88 11.48 -4.03
CA GLN A 30 1.98 12.51 -3.53
C GLN A 30 0.55 11.97 -3.39
N PHE A 31 -0.06 12.22 -2.24
CA PHE A 31 -1.48 11.98 -2.02
C PHE A 31 -2.00 12.97 -0.98
N GLU A 32 -2.99 13.78 -1.35
CA GLU A 32 -3.49 14.87 -0.52
C GLU A 32 -2.33 15.78 -0.02
N ALA A 33 -2.24 15.98 1.29
CA ALA A 33 -1.16 16.75 1.92
C ALA A 33 0.16 15.94 2.11
N ILE A 34 0.13 14.65 1.80
CA ILE A 34 1.32 13.80 1.93
C ILE A 34 2.15 13.93 0.66
N ARG A 35 3.35 14.51 0.81
CA ARG A 35 4.31 14.70 -0.27
C ARG A 35 5.63 14.06 0.12
N ILE A 36 6.07 13.12 -0.66
CA ILE A 36 7.35 12.44 -0.46
C ILE A 36 8.31 12.89 -1.55
N PRO A 37 9.33 13.68 -1.22
CA PRO A 37 10.32 14.14 -2.18
C PRO A 37 11.04 12.97 -2.83
N ARG A 38 11.58 13.20 -4.00
CA ARG A 38 12.48 12.21 -4.64
C ARG A 38 13.77 12.11 -3.83
N ALA A 39 14.22 10.87 -3.64
CA ALA A 39 15.53 10.65 -3.07
C ALA A 39 16.63 11.13 -4.03
N LEU A 40 17.58 11.87 -3.52
CA LEU A 40 18.71 12.41 -4.28
C LEU A 40 20.01 11.80 -3.74
N ALA A 41 20.95 11.49 -4.64
CA ALA A 41 22.27 11.01 -4.23
C ALA A 41 23.05 12.04 -3.38
N THR A 42 22.68 13.31 -3.49
CA THR A 42 23.25 14.46 -2.78
C THR A 42 22.56 14.80 -1.47
N GLU A 43 21.55 14.04 -1.06
CA GLU A 43 20.89 14.30 0.22
C GLU A 43 21.89 14.25 1.38
N PRO A 44 21.80 15.22 2.32
CA PRO A 44 22.66 15.20 3.50
C PRO A 44 22.34 13.95 4.34
N LYS A 45 23.33 13.11 4.51
CA LYS A 45 23.23 11.94 5.37
C LYS A 45 23.22 12.40 6.83
N ARG A 46 22.30 11.86 7.61
CA ARG A 46 22.30 12.10 9.05
C ARG A 46 23.46 11.37 9.68
N SER A 47 24.15 12.04 10.60
CA SER A 47 25.23 11.45 11.41
C SER A 47 24.71 10.38 12.36
N GLU A 48 23.44 10.50 12.78
CA GLU A 48 22.79 9.55 13.68
C GLU A 48 21.48 9.04 13.08
N GLY A 49 21.24 7.75 13.23
CA GLY A 49 19.98 7.12 12.86
C GLY A 49 18.83 7.62 13.75
N SER A 50 17.75 8.08 13.14
CA SER A 50 16.56 8.46 13.88
C SER A 50 15.37 7.64 13.43
N VAL A 51 14.76 6.92 14.37
CA VAL A 51 13.58 6.08 14.13
C VAL A 51 12.34 6.95 13.86
N ILE A 52 12.25 8.13 14.46
CA ILE A 52 11.05 8.98 14.39
C ILE A 52 10.69 9.43 12.96
N PRO A 53 11.60 9.94 12.12
CA PRO A 53 11.27 10.25 10.74
C PRO A 53 10.83 9.03 9.92
N ALA A 54 11.49 7.88 10.11
CA ALA A 54 11.12 6.65 9.43
C ALA A 54 9.70 6.21 9.81
N LEU A 55 9.34 6.33 11.09
CA LEU A 55 8.00 6.02 11.56
C LEU A 55 6.93 6.94 10.99
N ARG A 56 7.22 8.25 10.92
CA ARG A 56 6.31 9.21 10.29
C ARG A 56 6.08 8.86 8.82
N TYR A 57 7.14 8.52 8.11
CA TYR A 57 7.06 8.11 6.72
C TYR A 57 6.17 6.86 6.54
N ILE A 58 6.40 5.82 7.34
CA ILE A 58 5.63 4.57 7.29
C ILE A 58 4.16 4.82 7.65
N GLU A 59 3.88 5.64 8.66
CA GLU A 59 2.51 5.97 9.08
C GLU A 59 1.77 6.80 8.03
N GLN A 60 2.44 7.79 7.46
CA GLN A 60 1.90 8.57 6.35
C GLN A 60 1.60 7.69 5.13
N GLY A 61 2.52 6.79 4.77
CA GLY A 61 2.32 5.85 3.68
C GLY A 61 1.13 4.91 3.93
N ALA A 62 1.01 4.37 5.14
CA ALA A 62 -0.12 3.51 5.53
C ALA A 62 -1.46 4.26 5.48
N THR A 63 -1.50 5.49 5.98
CA THR A 63 -2.70 6.35 5.96
C THR A 63 -3.08 6.73 4.53
N ALA A 64 -2.12 7.18 3.73
CA ALA A 64 -2.35 7.53 2.34
C ALA A 64 -2.86 6.34 1.51
N TRP A 65 -2.27 5.16 1.69
CA TRP A 65 -2.74 3.95 1.05
C TRP A 65 -4.18 3.61 1.46
N THR A 66 -4.48 3.67 2.74
CA THR A 66 -5.82 3.44 3.29
C THR A 66 -6.85 4.33 2.63
N ARG A 67 -6.57 5.62 2.49
CA ARG A 67 -7.47 6.60 1.88
C ARG A 67 -7.61 6.45 0.38
N SER A 68 -6.48 6.28 -0.32
CA SER A 68 -6.46 6.29 -1.79
C SER A 68 -6.86 4.96 -2.41
N LYS A 69 -6.37 3.85 -1.86
CA LYS A 69 -6.55 2.51 -2.45
C LYS A 69 -7.66 1.72 -1.78
N LYS A 70 -8.02 2.06 -0.55
CA LYS A 70 -9.12 1.41 0.20
C LYS A 70 -8.99 -0.11 0.25
N CYS A 71 -7.76 -0.62 0.36
CA CYS A 71 -7.48 -2.03 0.51
C CYS A 71 -6.36 -2.31 1.50
N VAL A 72 -6.28 -3.53 1.99
CA VAL A 72 -5.18 -4.00 2.84
C VAL A 72 -4.11 -4.64 1.97
N THR A 73 -2.87 -4.20 2.15
CA THR A 73 -1.72 -4.78 1.45
C THR A 73 -0.63 -5.21 2.40
N CYS A 74 0.17 -6.19 1.98
CA CYS A 74 1.26 -6.74 2.77
C CYS A 74 2.42 -5.75 3.00
N HIS A 75 2.62 -4.78 2.13
CA HIS A 75 3.80 -3.90 2.14
C HIS A 75 3.52 -2.45 2.57
N THR A 76 2.29 -2.10 2.91
CA THR A 76 1.93 -0.78 3.43
C THR A 76 1.15 -0.90 4.73
N ASN A 77 -0.17 -0.66 4.71
CA ASN A 77 -1.02 -0.60 5.90
C ASN A 77 -1.12 -1.95 6.64
N GLY A 78 -1.04 -3.08 5.94
CA GLY A 78 -1.03 -4.40 6.57
C GLY A 78 0.19 -4.62 7.45
N THR A 79 1.39 -4.41 6.90
CA THR A 79 2.64 -4.50 7.67
C THR A 79 2.70 -3.42 8.75
N TYR A 80 2.25 -2.20 8.46
CA TYR A 80 2.19 -1.14 9.45
C TYR A 80 1.39 -1.57 10.69
N LEU A 81 0.15 -2.02 10.51
CA LEU A 81 -0.70 -2.39 11.65
C LEU A 81 -0.22 -3.68 12.35
N ALA A 82 0.48 -4.55 11.64
CA ALA A 82 1.06 -5.77 12.20
C ALA A 82 2.31 -5.52 13.07
N LEU A 83 3.01 -4.39 12.90
CA LEU A 83 4.28 -4.13 13.60
C LEU A 83 4.22 -2.90 14.50
N ARG A 84 3.56 -1.84 14.07
CA ARG A 84 3.57 -0.54 14.76
C ARG A 84 2.98 -0.57 16.17
N PRO A 85 1.93 -1.36 16.49
CA PRO A 85 1.39 -1.40 17.84
C PRO A 85 2.39 -1.84 18.91
N SER A 86 3.32 -2.75 18.59
CA SER A 86 4.35 -3.22 19.53
C SER A 86 5.28 -2.11 20.05
N LEU A 87 5.37 -1.01 19.30
CA LEU A 87 6.18 0.16 19.66
C LEU A 87 5.43 1.21 20.51
N THR A 88 4.16 0.95 20.88
CA THR A 88 3.29 1.92 21.57
C THR A 88 3.93 2.49 22.85
N GLY A 89 4.60 1.66 23.62
CA GLY A 89 5.25 2.09 24.86
C GLY A 89 6.45 3.01 24.68
N ARG A 90 7.03 3.05 23.46
CA ARG A 90 8.23 3.87 23.16
C ARG A 90 7.92 5.14 22.40
N ILE A 91 6.95 5.11 21.50
CA ILE A 91 6.72 6.16 20.51
C ILE A 91 5.23 6.55 20.38
N GLY A 92 4.41 6.17 21.35
CA GLY A 92 2.98 6.48 21.36
C GLY A 92 2.14 5.53 20.49
N LYS A 93 0.83 5.76 20.49
CA LYS A 93 -0.15 4.91 19.79
C LYS A 93 0.00 5.01 18.28
N PRO A 94 -0.27 3.92 17.54
CA PRO A 94 -0.35 3.95 16.08
C PRO A 94 -1.61 4.67 15.59
N SER A 95 -1.71 4.87 14.27
CA SER A 95 -2.86 5.52 13.64
C SER A 95 -4.17 4.78 13.91
N GLN A 96 -5.09 5.45 14.58
CA GLN A 96 -6.44 4.95 14.81
C GLN A 96 -7.21 4.78 13.48
N GLU A 97 -6.99 5.69 12.53
CA GLU A 97 -7.63 5.65 11.22
C GLU A 97 -7.34 4.35 10.46
N VAL A 98 -6.08 3.90 10.49
CA VAL A 98 -5.71 2.62 9.85
C VAL A 98 -6.40 1.45 10.53
N ARG A 99 -6.49 1.45 11.86
CA ARG A 99 -7.23 0.41 12.59
C ARG A 99 -8.71 0.42 12.23
N ASP A 100 -9.34 1.58 12.25
CA ASP A 100 -10.78 1.70 11.99
C ASP A 100 -11.13 1.27 10.57
N PHE A 101 -10.26 1.54 9.61
CA PHE A 101 -10.39 1.02 8.26
C PHE A 101 -10.36 -0.53 8.23
N PHE A 102 -9.45 -1.17 8.98
CA PHE A 102 -9.39 -2.63 9.08
C PHE A 102 -10.66 -3.22 9.68
N VAL A 103 -11.19 -2.56 10.72
CA VAL A 103 -12.46 -2.96 11.35
C VAL A 103 -13.63 -2.81 10.37
N THR A 104 -13.65 -1.74 9.58
CA THR A 104 -14.68 -1.52 8.56
C THR A 104 -14.65 -2.63 7.52
N LEU A 105 -13.49 -2.91 6.94
CA LEU A 105 -13.36 -3.99 5.94
C LEU A 105 -13.73 -5.35 6.50
N LEU A 106 -13.35 -5.64 7.74
CA LEU A 106 -13.70 -6.88 8.41
C LEU A 106 -15.23 -7.06 8.54
N LYS A 107 -15.94 -5.98 8.91
CA LYS A 107 -17.40 -6.00 9.11
C LYS A 107 -18.16 -6.04 7.78
N GLU A 108 -17.71 -5.30 6.80
CA GLU A 108 -18.32 -5.26 5.47
C GLU A 108 -18.03 -6.51 4.65
N GLY A 109 -16.95 -7.21 4.96
CA GLY A 109 -16.54 -8.43 4.26
C GLY A 109 -16.13 -8.21 2.81
N THR A 110 -15.91 -6.96 2.41
CA THR A 110 -15.58 -6.56 1.03
C THR A 110 -14.29 -5.73 1.00
N SER A 111 -13.48 -5.97 -0.01
CA SER A 111 -12.45 -5.04 -0.43
C SER A 111 -13.11 -3.96 -1.30
N GLN A 112 -12.99 -2.69 -0.90
CA GLN A 112 -13.60 -1.56 -1.64
C GLN A 112 -12.83 -1.19 -2.93
N LEU A 113 -11.96 -2.04 -3.44
CA LEU A 113 -11.39 -1.87 -4.78
C LEU A 113 -12.46 -2.14 -5.85
N GLY A 114 -13.48 -1.25 -5.88
CA GLY A 114 -14.39 -1.12 -7.02
C GLY A 114 -15.17 -2.36 -7.47
N GLY A 115 -15.14 -3.44 -6.71
CA GLY A 115 -15.67 -4.72 -7.11
C GLY A 115 -16.40 -5.46 -5.99
N LYS A 116 -17.23 -6.38 -6.38
CA LYS A 116 -17.99 -7.33 -5.56
C LYS A 116 -17.09 -8.36 -4.85
N ASP A 117 -15.78 -8.11 -4.81
CA ASP A 117 -14.80 -9.08 -4.32
C ASP A 117 -14.78 -9.08 -2.80
N LYS A 118 -15.16 -10.21 -2.25
CA LYS A 118 -15.03 -10.49 -0.82
C LYS A 118 -13.58 -10.33 -0.37
N LEU A 119 -13.39 -9.95 0.88
CA LEU A 119 -12.09 -10.01 1.55
C LEU A 119 -11.43 -11.35 1.27
N ASN A 120 -10.23 -11.31 0.72
CA ASN A 120 -9.48 -12.52 0.45
C ASN A 120 -8.74 -13.00 1.71
N ASP A 121 -8.25 -14.23 1.71
CA ASP A 121 -7.64 -14.84 2.89
C ASP A 121 -6.35 -14.11 3.32
N SER A 122 -5.54 -13.63 2.36
CA SER A 122 -4.34 -12.85 2.70
C SER A 122 -4.69 -11.53 3.38
N GLN A 123 -5.69 -10.81 2.88
CA GLN A 123 -6.17 -9.59 3.53
C GLN A 123 -6.71 -9.87 4.93
N LEU A 124 -7.49 -10.95 5.08
CA LEU A 124 -8.02 -11.36 6.38
C LEU A 124 -6.92 -11.73 7.36
N ILE A 125 -5.85 -12.40 6.91
CA ILE A 125 -4.67 -12.69 7.75
C ILE A 125 -4.03 -11.39 8.26
N TYR A 126 -3.81 -10.39 7.38
CA TYR A 126 -3.23 -9.12 7.79
C TYR A 126 -4.15 -8.32 8.72
N ILE A 127 -5.47 -8.33 8.46
CA ILE A 127 -6.46 -7.71 9.35
C ILE A 127 -6.42 -8.37 10.72
N THR A 128 -6.50 -9.70 10.76
CA THR A 128 -6.50 -10.46 12.02
C THR A 128 -5.24 -10.20 12.84
N ARG A 129 -4.07 -10.29 12.18
CA ARG A 129 -2.79 -10.01 12.82
C ARG A 129 -2.73 -8.57 13.34
N GLY A 130 -3.08 -7.59 12.51
CA GLY A 130 -3.03 -6.18 12.89
C GLY A 130 -3.94 -5.84 14.08
N LEU A 131 -5.16 -6.39 14.10
CA LEU A 131 -6.08 -6.21 15.21
C LEU A 131 -5.61 -6.93 16.50
N ALA A 132 -5.01 -8.12 16.37
CA ALA A 132 -4.45 -8.83 17.51
C ALA A 132 -3.25 -8.06 18.13
N GLU A 133 -2.37 -7.52 17.30
CA GLU A 133 -1.25 -6.67 17.76
C GLU A 133 -1.77 -5.39 18.43
N TRP A 134 -2.80 -4.78 17.87
CA TRP A 134 -3.45 -3.62 18.50
C TRP A 134 -4.01 -3.96 19.89
N ASP A 135 -4.71 -5.07 20.00
CA ASP A 135 -5.27 -5.53 21.26
C ASP A 135 -4.17 -5.81 22.31
N ALA A 136 -3.09 -6.47 21.87
CA ALA A 136 -1.98 -6.81 22.75
C ALA A 136 -1.23 -5.56 23.28
N TYR A 137 -0.98 -4.58 22.43
CA TYR A 137 -0.08 -3.49 22.78
C TYR A 137 -0.77 -2.15 23.06
N VAL A 138 -1.97 -1.92 22.52
CA VAL A 138 -2.72 -0.67 22.71
C VAL A 138 -3.87 -0.82 23.69
N LEU A 139 -4.75 -1.83 23.48
CA LEU A 139 -5.94 -2.03 24.34
C LEU A 139 -5.64 -2.85 25.59
N LYS A 140 -4.62 -3.72 25.57
CA LYS A 140 -4.30 -4.69 26.63
C LYS A 140 -5.45 -5.64 26.96
N LYS A 141 -6.32 -5.89 25.99
CA LYS A 141 -7.46 -6.80 26.10
C LYS A 141 -7.91 -7.26 24.72
N LEU A 142 -8.47 -8.46 24.65
CA LEU A 142 -9.01 -9.01 23.42
C LEU A 142 -10.36 -8.36 23.07
N SER A 143 -10.40 -7.63 21.97
CA SER A 143 -11.60 -6.93 21.46
C SER A 143 -12.57 -7.86 20.75
N VAL A 144 -13.80 -7.40 20.57
CA VAL A 144 -14.82 -8.12 19.79
C VAL A 144 -14.44 -8.20 18.32
N GLU A 145 -13.76 -7.17 17.80
CA GLU A 145 -13.27 -7.12 16.43
C GLU A 145 -12.20 -8.18 16.16
N THR A 146 -11.25 -8.33 17.06
CA THR A 146 -10.22 -9.38 16.94
C THR A 146 -10.83 -10.78 17.04
N LYS A 147 -11.80 -10.98 17.94
CA LYS A 147 -12.54 -12.26 18.02
C LYS A 147 -13.29 -12.56 16.71
N LEU A 148 -13.92 -11.56 16.11
CA LEU A 148 -14.60 -11.69 14.82
C LEU A 148 -13.61 -12.03 13.71
N ALA A 149 -12.46 -11.36 13.66
CA ALA A 149 -11.42 -11.62 12.67
C ALA A 149 -10.87 -13.05 12.79
N LEU A 150 -10.56 -13.49 14.00
CA LEU A 150 -10.12 -14.86 14.27
C LEU A 150 -11.17 -15.88 13.84
N LYS A 151 -12.44 -15.65 14.19
CA LYS A 151 -13.53 -16.55 13.77
C LYS A 151 -13.60 -16.64 12.24
N GLN A 152 -13.64 -15.54 11.53
CA GLN A 152 -13.69 -15.53 10.06
C GLN A 152 -12.46 -16.19 9.43
N LEU A 153 -11.28 -16.03 10.03
CA LEU A 153 -10.04 -16.63 9.56
C LEU A 153 -10.10 -18.16 9.71
N PHE A 154 -10.47 -18.66 10.89
CA PHE A 154 -10.55 -20.10 11.14
C PHE A 154 -11.71 -20.77 10.39
N ASP A 155 -12.83 -20.09 10.18
CA ASP A 155 -13.92 -20.58 9.34
C ASP A 155 -13.49 -20.84 7.87
N ARG A 156 -12.37 -20.23 7.42
CA ARG A 156 -11.82 -20.43 6.08
C ARG A 156 -10.61 -21.35 6.02
N GLN A 157 -10.18 -21.85 7.18
CA GLN A 157 -9.07 -22.79 7.23
C GLN A 157 -9.46 -24.11 6.54
N LEU A 158 -8.57 -24.61 5.68
CA LEU A 158 -8.79 -25.88 4.99
C LEU A 158 -8.60 -27.06 5.97
N PRO A 159 -9.16 -28.23 5.68
CA PRO A 159 -8.94 -29.43 6.51
C PRO A 159 -7.46 -29.81 6.68
N THR A 160 -6.60 -29.38 5.76
CA THR A 160 -5.14 -29.53 5.82
C THR A 160 -4.45 -28.59 6.82
N GLY A 161 -5.19 -27.64 7.41
CA GLY A 161 -4.66 -26.65 8.34
C GLY A 161 -4.13 -25.38 7.69
N GLU A 162 -4.13 -25.30 6.38
CA GLU A 162 -3.67 -24.12 5.62
C GLU A 162 -4.82 -23.21 5.19
N TRP A 163 -4.50 -22.04 4.66
CA TRP A 163 -5.45 -21.12 4.00
C TRP A 163 -5.17 -21.08 2.50
N LYS A 164 -6.21 -20.83 1.73
CA LYS A 164 -6.12 -20.81 0.29
C LYS A 164 -5.16 -19.70 -0.17
N ALA A 165 -4.09 -20.09 -0.85
CA ALA A 165 -3.17 -19.14 -1.44
C ALA A 165 -3.86 -18.28 -2.50
N LEU A 166 -3.58 -17.00 -2.50
CA LEU A 166 -4.17 -16.08 -3.46
C LEU A 166 -3.20 -15.71 -4.55
N GLY A 167 -3.63 -15.98 -5.75
CA GLY A 167 -2.87 -15.70 -6.94
C GLY A 167 -2.79 -14.23 -7.36
N LYS A 168 -3.41 -13.29 -6.63
CA LYS A 168 -3.43 -11.87 -7.02
C LYS A 168 -3.51 -10.97 -5.79
N CYS A 169 -2.41 -10.80 -5.09
CA CYS A 169 -2.27 -9.78 -4.05
C CYS A 169 -1.32 -8.67 -4.53
N TRP A 170 -1.52 -8.19 -5.75
CA TRP A 170 -0.77 -7.04 -6.26
C TRP A 170 -1.64 -5.79 -6.17
N PRO A 171 -1.02 -4.66 -5.75
CA PRO A 171 -1.64 -3.36 -5.93
C PRO A 171 -1.76 -3.02 -7.39
#